data_0e0c6760b74a9bf50949192a95631d69
#
_entry.id   0e0c6760b74a9bf50949192a95631d69
#
_cell.length_a   1.000
_cell.length_b   1.000
_cell.length_c   1.000
_cell.angle_alpha   90.00
_cell.angle_beta   90.00
_cell.angle_gamma   90.00
#
_symmetry.space_group_name_H-M   'P 1'
#
loop_
_entity.id
_entity.type
_entity.pdbx_description
1 polymer ?
#
loop_
_entity_poly.entity_id
_entity_poly.type
_entity_poly.pdbx_seq_one_letter_code
_entity_poly.pdbx_strand_id
1 'polypeptide(L)'
;MHERALMTDVMRRIEEVAAGERAGKVVRVSVRLGALSHFTPEHFREHFVDAARGTIAEGATVDAVVDDDIRGVRARDVVLETVEVELREPKDGR
;
A
#
# COMPACT_ATOMS: atom_id res chain seq x y z
N MET A 1 6.61 -17.16 -0.31
CA MET A 1 6.56 -17.13 -1.66
C MET A 1 5.54 -16.20 -2.18
N HIS A 2 4.32 -16.38 -1.81
CA HIS A 2 3.28 -15.53 -2.29
C HIS A 2 3.37 -14.12 -1.74
N GLU A 3 3.98 -13.97 -0.59
CA GLU A 3 4.07 -12.66 0.05
C GLU A 3 4.89 -11.68 -0.75
N ARG A 4 5.98 -12.17 -1.33
CA ARG A 4 6.83 -11.30 -2.12
C ARG A 4 6.14 -10.83 -3.39
N ALA A 5 5.44 -11.75 -4.07
CA ALA A 5 4.72 -11.39 -5.28
C ALA A 5 3.59 -10.43 -4.97
N LEU A 6 2.90 -10.66 -3.86
CA LEU A 6 1.82 -9.80 -3.45
C LEU A 6 2.34 -8.40 -3.15
N MET A 7 3.46 -8.32 -2.43
CA MET A 7 4.00 -7.03 -2.05
C MET A 7 4.50 -6.26 -3.27
N THR A 8 5.07 -6.96 -4.25
CA THR A 8 5.49 -6.35 -5.49
C THR A 8 4.29 -5.76 -6.23
N ASP A 9 3.18 -6.51 -6.23
CA ASP A 9 1.98 -6.04 -6.91
C ASP A 9 1.37 -4.83 -6.20
N VAL A 10 1.33 -4.85 -4.87
CA VAL A 10 0.84 -3.73 -4.10
C VAL A 10 1.68 -2.49 -4.39
N MET A 11 3.00 -2.64 -4.39
CA MET A 11 3.89 -1.51 -4.61
C MET A 11 3.71 -0.95 -6.03
N ARG A 12 3.54 -1.83 -7.01
CA ARG A 12 3.34 -1.39 -8.38
C ARG A 12 2.06 -0.55 -8.51
N ARG A 13 0.99 -0.99 -7.83
CA ARG A 13 -0.26 -0.24 -7.88
C ARG A 13 -0.14 1.11 -7.20
N ILE A 14 0.59 1.16 -6.08
CA ILE A 14 0.82 2.41 -5.38
C ILE A 14 1.58 3.37 -6.29
N GLU A 15 2.58 2.87 -6.98
CA GLU A 15 3.38 3.71 -7.87
C GLU A 15 2.56 4.20 -9.05
N GLU A 16 1.66 3.36 -9.55
CA GLU A 16 0.78 3.78 -10.64
C GLU A 16 -0.15 4.91 -10.21
N VAL A 17 -0.72 4.79 -9.02
CA VAL A 17 -1.60 5.83 -8.51
C VAL A 17 -0.81 7.12 -8.31
N ALA A 18 0.36 7.02 -7.71
CA ALA A 18 1.19 8.18 -7.45
C ALA A 18 1.59 8.88 -8.75
N ALA A 19 1.93 8.11 -9.77
CA ALA A 19 2.30 8.69 -11.06
C ALA A 19 1.11 9.41 -11.70
N GLY A 20 -0.07 8.84 -11.58
CA GLY A 20 -1.26 9.44 -12.14
C GLY A 20 -1.61 10.75 -11.46
N GLU A 21 -1.24 10.91 -10.20
CA GLU A 21 -1.51 12.11 -9.44
C GLU A 21 -0.36 13.11 -9.47
N ARG A 22 0.72 12.77 -10.13
CA ARG A 22 1.93 13.59 -10.15
C ARG A 22 2.46 13.81 -8.74
N ALA A 23 2.41 12.77 -7.93
CA ALA A 23 2.81 12.87 -6.55
C ALA A 23 4.32 12.98 -6.43
N GLY A 24 4.77 13.75 -5.44
CA GLY A 24 6.17 13.78 -5.07
C GLY A 24 6.48 12.75 -4.01
N LYS A 25 5.46 12.30 -3.28
CA LYS A 25 5.66 11.39 -2.18
C LYS A 25 4.33 10.74 -1.82
N VAL A 26 4.40 9.47 -1.42
CA VAL A 26 3.26 8.77 -0.84
C VAL A 26 3.41 8.87 0.67
N VAL A 27 2.40 9.41 1.35
CA VAL A 27 2.51 9.64 2.78
C VAL A 27 1.72 8.63 3.61
N ARG A 28 0.66 8.05 3.06
CA ARG A 28 -0.14 7.07 3.78
C ARG A 28 -0.80 6.12 2.81
N VAL A 29 -0.87 4.86 3.22
CA VAL A 29 -1.50 3.81 2.44
C VAL A 29 -2.44 3.06 3.35
N SER A 30 -3.67 2.82 2.89
CA SER A 30 -4.64 2.01 3.63
C SER A 30 -4.91 0.73 2.89
N VAL A 31 -4.83 -0.38 3.59
CA VAL A 31 -5.11 -1.68 3.00
C VAL A 31 -6.08 -2.45 3.89
N ARG A 32 -6.87 -3.30 3.26
CA ARG A 32 -7.73 -4.24 3.96
C ARG A 32 -7.17 -5.63 3.75
N LEU A 33 -6.92 -6.30 4.84
CA LEU A 33 -6.38 -7.66 4.81
C LEU A 33 -7.55 -8.61 4.95
N GLY A 34 -7.77 -9.44 3.96
CA GLY A 34 -8.87 -10.39 4.01
C GLY A 34 -8.71 -11.34 5.19
N ALA A 35 -9.83 -11.81 5.72
CA ALA A 35 -9.82 -12.66 6.90
C ALA A 35 -8.97 -13.92 6.71
N LEU A 36 -8.85 -14.39 5.48
CA LEU A 36 -8.11 -15.60 5.16
C LEU A 36 -6.83 -15.29 4.39
N SER A 37 -6.36 -14.04 4.44
CA SER A 37 -5.17 -13.64 3.69
C SER A 37 -3.87 -14.09 4.38
N HIS A 38 -3.96 -14.51 5.64
CA HIS A 38 -2.81 -14.94 6.43
C HIS A 38 -1.85 -13.82 6.80
N PHE A 39 -2.28 -12.57 6.63
CA PHE A 39 -1.50 -11.43 7.07
C PHE A 39 -2.07 -10.86 8.34
N THR A 40 -1.21 -10.56 9.30
CA THR A 40 -1.58 -9.65 10.39
C THR A 40 -1.17 -8.25 9.96
N PRO A 41 -1.75 -7.21 10.58
CA PRO A 41 -1.33 -5.84 10.25
C PRO A 41 0.17 -5.61 10.47
N GLU A 42 0.73 -6.17 11.53
CA GLU A 42 2.16 -5.98 11.79
C GLU A 42 3.01 -6.65 10.75
N HIS A 43 2.65 -7.90 10.40
CA HIS A 43 3.39 -8.63 9.40
C HIS A 43 3.33 -7.91 8.06
N PHE A 44 2.16 -7.42 7.69
CA PHE A 44 2.02 -6.69 6.45
C PHE A 44 2.90 -5.44 6.46
N ARG A 45 2.89 -4.70 7.56
CA ARG A 45 3.69 -3.48 7.67
C ARG A 45 5.17 -3.76 7.52
N GLU A 46 5.66 -4.84 8.13
CA GLU A 46 7.07 -5.18 8.02
C GLU A 46 7.48 -5.43 6.58
N HIS A 47 6.68 -6.19 5.87
CA HIS A 47 6.97 -6.46 4.48
C HIS A 47 6.85 -5.20 3.63
N PHE A 48 5.88 -4.35 3.98
CA PHE A 48 5.68 -3.11 3.24
C PHE A 48 6.90 -2.19 3.40
N VAL A 49 7.40 -2.05 4.62
CA VAL A 49 8.54 -1.17 4.87
C VAL A 49 9.73 -1.61 4.03
N ASP A 50 9.96 -2.92 3.97
CA ASP A 50 11.07 -3.43 3.16
C ASP A 50 10.86 -3.15 1.68
N ALA A 51 9.65 -3.41 1.20
CA ALA A 51 9.35 -3.25 -0.23
C ALA A 51 9.37 -1.79 -0.64
N ALA A 52 9.01 -0.89 0.27
CA ALA A 52 8.93 0.53 -0.03
C ALA A 52 10.27 1.23 -0.04
N ARG A 53 11.30 0.56 0.48
CA ARG A 53 12.62 1.17 0.59
C ARG A 53 13.13 1.57 -0.78
N GLY A 54 13.48 2.83 -0.92
CA GLY A 54 13.97 3.36 -2.19
C GLY A 54 12.89 3.70 -3.19
N THR A 55 11.62 3.62 -2.79
CA THR A 55 10.52 3.98 -3.67
C THR A 55 9.87 5.26 -3.18
N ILE A 56 8.90 5.74 -3.96
CA ILE A 56 8.14 6.94 -3.61
C ILE A 56 7.33 6.74 -2.33
N ALA A 57 7.14 5.51 -1.91
CA ALA A 57 6.36 5.18 -0.71
C ALA A 57 7.22 4.95 0.52
N GLU A 58 8.52 5.15 0.42
CA GLU A 58 9.39 4.96 1.57
C GLU A 58 8.96 5.90 2.69
N GLY A 59 8.80 5.36 3.89
CA GLY A 59 8.40 6.15 5.04
C GLY A 59 6.91 6.38 5.17
N ALA A 60 6.11 5.87 4.23
CA ALA A 60 4.66 6.07 4.30
C ALA A 60 4.07 5.35 5.50
N THR A 61 3.04 5.95 6.10
CA THR A 61 2.28 5.31 7.15
C THR A 61 1.37 4.26 6.53
N VAL A 62 1.28 3.09 7.15
CA VAL A 62 0.44 2.02 6.66
C VAL A 62 -0.68 1.75 7.65
N ASP A 63 -1.91 1.93 7.20
CA ASP A 63 -3.09 1.56 7.96
C ASP A 63 -3.60 0.24 7.42
N ALA A 64 -3.42 -0.82 8.16
CA ALA A 64 -3.83 -2.14 7.74
C ALA A 64 -4.92 -2.63 8.67
N VAL A 65 -6.06 -2.99 8.11
CA VAL A 65 -7.23 -3.44 8.85
C VAL A 65 -7.61 -4.83 8.38
N VAL A 66 -7.85 -5.73 9.32
CA VAL A 66 -8.27 -7.08 9.00
C VAL A 66 -9.79 -7.11 8.88
N ASP A 67 -10.26 -7.68 7.78
CA ASP A 67 -11.68 -7.91 7.58
C ASP A 67 -12.02 -9.25 8.21
N ASP A 68 -13.04 -9.31 9.05
CA ASP A 68 -13.38 -10.59 9.68
C ASP A 68 -14.37 -11.40 8.90
N ASP A 69 -14.79 -10.99 7.73
CA ASP A 69 -15.76 -11.72 6.94
C ASP A 69 -15.05 -12.84 6.17
N ILE A 70 -15.09 -14.05 6.72
CA ILE A 70 -14.43 -15.18 6.08
C ILE A 70 -15.18 -15.68 4.86
N ARG A 71 -16.39 -15.18 4.63
CA ARG A 71 -17.19 -15.59 3.47
C ARG A 71 -17.17 -14.54 2.37
N GLY A 72 -16.47 -13.43 2.58
CA GLY A 72 -16.40 -12.39 1.58
C GLY A 72 -15.66 -12.87 0.35
N VAL A 73 -16.00 -12.32 -0.79
CA VAL A 73 -15.34 -12.69 -2.05
C VAL A 73 -13.87 -12.37 -2.02
N ARG A 74 -13.46 -11.44 -1.15
CA ARG A 74 -12.06 -11.06 -1.07
C ARG A 74 -11.40 -11.50 0.23
N ALA A 75 -11.96 -12.57 0.84
CA ALA A 75 -11.45 -13.00 2.14
C ALA A 75 -9.99 -13.41 2.09
N ARG A 76 -9.49 -13.84 0.93
CA ARG A 76 -8.10 -14.25 0.80
C ARG A 76 -7.19 -13.17 0.26
N ASP A 77 -7.75 -12.01 -0.05
CA ASP A 77 -7.03 -10.97 -0.76
C ASP A 77 -6.53 -9.89 0.18
N VAL A 78 -5.56 -9.16 -0.31
CA VAL A 78 -5.16 -7.88 0.29
C VAL A 78 -5.61 -6.81 -0.69
N VAL A 79 -6.43 -5.88 -0.20
CA VAL A 79 -7.03 -4.87 -1.06
C VAL A 79 -6.45 -3.51 -0.70
N LEU A 80 -5.84 -2.86 -1.69
CA LEU A 80 -5.35 -1.51 -1.51
C LEU A 80 -6.56 -0.58 -1.61
N GLU A 81 -6.83 0.15 -0.53
CA GLU A 81 -8.03 0.98 -0.46
C GLU A 81 -7.76 2.43 -0.78
N THR A 82 -6.74 3.02 -0.18
CA THR A 82 -6.42 4.41 -0.45
C THR A 82 -4.92 4.62 -0.47
N VAL A 83 -4.52 5.61 -1.23
CA VAL A 83 -3.14 6.06 -1.27
C VAL A 83 -3.20 7.58 -1.12
N GLU A 84 -2.65 8.10 -0.02
CA GLU A 84 -2.58 9.54 0.18
C GLU A 84 -1.22 10.02 -0.28
N VAL A 85 -1.23 11.07 -1.05
CA VAL A 85 0.00 11.56 -1.65
C VAL A 85 0.20 13.02 -1.32
N GLU A 86 1.46 13.42 -1.39
CA GLU A 86 1.84 14.81 -1.30
C GLU A 86 2.23 15.22 -2.70
N LEU A 87 1.56 16.22 -3.25
CA LEU A 87 1.78 16.60 -4.63
C LEU A 87 3.12 17.31 -4.76
N ARG A 88 3.72 17.11 -5.91
CA ARG A 88 4.96 17.79 -6.22
C ARG A 88 4.68 19.26 -6.45
N GLU A 89 5.41 20.11 -5.76
CA GLU A 89 5.20 21.53 -5.95
C GLU A 89 5.80 21.99 -7.25
N PRO A 90 5.16 22.98 -7.89
CA PRO A 90 5.73 23.54 -9.10
C PRO A 90 7.11 24.11 -8.81
N LYS A 91 8.00 23.87 -9.74
CA LYS A 91 9.37 24.27 -9.57
C LYS A 91 9.52 25.76 -9.39
N ASP A 92 8.83 26.51 -10.13
CA ASP A 92 8.97 27.91 -10.06
C ASP A 92 8.08 28.52 -9.07
N GLY A 93 7.55 27.74 -8.20
CA GLY A 93 6.87 28.25 -7.08
C GLY A 93 5.70 29.11 -7.43
N ARG A 94 5.30 28.97 -8.57
CA ARG A 94 4.26 29.91 -8.91
C ARG A 94 3.28 29.29 -9.49
#